data_2fb40e0b43f464ad9856cd1c8a459153
#
_entry.id   2fb40e0b43f464ad9856cd1c8a459153
#
_cell.length_a   1.000
_cell.length_b   1.000
_cell.length_c   1.000
_cell.angle_alpha   90.00
_cell.angle_beta   90.00
_cell.angle_gamma   90.00
#
_symmetry.space_group_name_H-M   'P 1'
#
loop_
_entity.id
_entity.type
_entity.pdbx_description
1 polymer ?
#
loop_
_entity_poly.entity_id
_entity_poly.type
_entity_poly.pdbx_seq_one_letter_code
_entity_poly.pdbx_strand_id
1 'polypeptide(L)'
;MIFPGSDPGPCSQGLSRLERQAMDKPLPAKLTRVILFTAAYMAMTGTVAFVAGTPGLAMYLGLMCVLIPSLYLLHRRHPLSAALVWCFSVWGLAHMAGGLLPIPGAWSREGAHAVLYSWWIVPGYLKYDQVVHAYGFGITTWLCWHLLRSALRSPDGTSVPPSFLILMLCVAGGMGFGALNEVVEFFATRLLPDTNVGDYENIGWDLVANLAGALVAAAVIRRFEQKRLQCPGG
;
A
#
# COMPACT_ATOMS: atom_id res chain seq x y z
N MET A 1 -0.06 25.03 47.75
CA MET A 1 1.24 25.25 47.03
C MET A 1 0.93 25.13 45.53
N ILE A 2 0.88 26.25 44.83
CA ILE A 2 0.64 26.32 43.39
C ILE A 2 2.02 26.31 42.72
N PHE A 3 2.33 25.29 41.93
CA PHE A 3 3.54 25.26 41.10
C PHE A 3 3.35 26.21 39.94
N PRO A 4 4.26 27.15 39.67
CA PRO A 4 4.20 28.01 38.48
C PRO A 4 4.50 27.16 37.26
N GLY A 5 3.61 27.29 36.22
CA GLY A 5 3.78 26.67 34.93
C GLY A 5 5.09 27.11 34.29
N SER A 6 5.91 26.16 33.88
CA SER A 6 7.13 26.39 33.13
C SER A 6 6.76 26.88 31.74
N ASP A 7 7.08 28.14 31.43
CA ASP A 7 7.03 28.67 30.07
C ASP A 7 7.85 27.76 29.15
N PRO A 8 7.31 27.37 28.00
CA PRO A 8 8.07 26.59 27.03
C PRO A 8 9.22 27.45 26.48
N GLY A 9 10.46 27.01 26.72
CA GLY A 9 11.65 27.73 26.33
C GLY A 9 11.74 28.02 24.82
N PRO A 10 12.57 28.98 24.37
CA PRO A 10 12.65 29.45 22.97
C PRO A 10 12.95 28.34 21.95
N CYS A 11 13.52 27.20 22.35
CA CYS A 11 13.75 26.03 21.51
C CYS A 11 12.44 25.31 21.12
N SER A 12 11.45 25.23 22.01
CA SER A 12 10.18 24.58 21.72
C SER A 12 9.29 25.43 20.78
N GLN A 13 9.40 26.75 20.89
CA GLN A 13 8.69 27.67 19.99
C GLN A 13 9.29 27.69 18.58
N GLY A 14 10.61 27.52 18.44
CA GLY A 14 11.29 27.40 17.14
C GLY A 14 10.91 26.13 16.38
N LEU A 15 10.84 24.98 17.06
CA LEU A 15 10.40 23.70 16.46
C LEU A 15 8.95 23.76 15.96
N SER A 16 8.04 24.33 16.75
CA SER A 16 6.63 24.48 16.36
C SER A 16 6.44 25.45 15.17
N ARG A 17 7.32 26.42 15.00
CA ARG A 17 7.31 27.37 13.88
C ARG A 17 7.83 26.74 12.60
N LEU A 18 8.89 25.92 12.70
CA LEU A 18 9.44 25.18 11.57
C LEU A 18 8.48 24.08 11.09
N GLU A 19 7.79 23.41 12.02
CA GLU A 19 6.75 22.43 11.69
C GLU A 19 5.56 23.09 10.99
N ARG A 20 5.09 24.26 11.43
CA ARG A 20 4.04 25.02 10.75
C ARG A 20 4.47 25.50 9.37
N GLN A 21 5.68 26.03 9.21
CA GLN A 21 6.18 26.42 7.89
C GLN A 21 6.36 25.25 6.93
N ALA A 22 6.63 24.03 7.43
CA ALA A 22 6.65 22.81 6.63
C ALA A 22 5.25 22.35 6.21
N MET A 23 4.21 22.67 6.99
CA MET A 23 2.81 22.36 6.65
C MET A 23 2.23 23.30 5.60
N ASP A 24 2.68 24.56 5.53
CA ASP A 24 2.18 25.57 4.60
C ASP A 24 2.83 25.53 3.21
N LYS A 25 3.83 24.67 2.99
CA LYS A 25 4.41 24.52 1.66
C LYS A 25 3.42 23.82 0.71
N PRO A 26 3.13 24.42 -0.46
CA PRO A 26 2.26 23.79 -1.44
C PRO A 26 2.81 22.43 -1.84
N LEU A 27 1.91 21.45 -1.92
CA LEU A 27 2.24 20.07 -2.34
C LEU A 27 2.93 20.11 -3.71
N PRO A 28 4.03 19.36 -3.91
CA PRO A 28 4.66 19.27 -5.22
C PRO A 28 3.63 18.86 -6.28
N ALA A 29 3.66 19.47 -7.46
CA ALA A 29 2.69 19.20 -8.53
C ALA A 29 2.53 17.72 -8.90
N LYS A 30 3.60 16.93 -8.72
CA LYS A 30 3.57 15.46 -8.91
C LYS A 30 2.68 14.78 -7.89
N LEU A 31 2.70 15.22 -6.65
CA LEU A 31 1.88 14.66 -5.57
C LEU A 31 0.42 15.09 -5.70
N THR A 32 0.17 16.35 -6.11
CA THR A 32 -1.19 16.84 -6.40
C THR A 32 -1.89 15.98 -7.44
N ARG A 33 -1.19 15.57 -8.51
CA ARG A 33 -1.77 14.70 -9.55
C ARG A 33 -2.18 13.33 -9.00
N VAL A 34 -1.36 12.72 -8.13
CA VAL A 34 -1.71 11.44 -7.50
C VAL A 34 -2.94 11.59 -6.60
N ILE A 35 -3.00 12.66 -5.81
CA ILE A 35 -4.15 12.92 -4.93
C ILE A 35 -5.43 13.09 -5.74
N LEU A 36 -5.39 13.88 -6.83
CA LEU A 36 -6.55 14.06 -7.72
C LEU A 36 -6.98 12.74 -8.36
N PHE A 37 -6.03 11.94 -8.84
CA PHE A 37 -6.30 10.61 -9.38
C PHE A 37 -6.95 9.69 -8.35
N THR A 38 -6.38 9.66 -7.11
CA THR A 38 -6.95 8.87 -6.00
C THR A 38 -8.36 9.32 -5.66
N ALA A 39 -8.60 10.62 -5.51
CA ALA A 39 -9.93 11.16 -5.23
C ALA A 39 -10.93 10.83 -6.34
N ALA A 40 -10.51 10.92 -7.60
CA ALA A 40 -11.37 10.63 -8.75
C ALA A 40 -11.81 9.16 -8.77
N TYR A 41 -10.89 8.19 -8.62
CA TYR A 41 -11.30 6.79 -8.64
C TYR A 41 -12.08 6.40 -7.37
N MET A 42 -11.77 6.97 -6.21
CA MET A 42 -12.55 6.75 -4.98
C MET A 42 -14.00 7.22 -5.16
N ALA A 43 -14.20 8.42 -5.72
CA ALA A 43 -15.53 8.92 -6.03
C ALA A 43 -16.27 8.04 -7.04
N MET A 44 -15.58 7.66 -8.12
CA MET A 44 -16.17 6.85 -9.20
C MET A 44 -16.56 5.45 -8.70
N THR A 45 -15.64 4.71 -8.10
CA THR A 45 -15.90 3.35 -7.63
C THR A 45 -16.92 3.33 -6.49
N GLY A 46 -16.84 4.31 -5.57
CA GLY A 46 -17.81 4.46 -4.50
C GLY A 46 -19.23 4.76 -5.01
N THR A 47 -19.36 5.63 -6.01
CA THR A 47 -20.66 5.95 -6.63
C THR A 47 -21.23 4.73 -7.35
N VAL A 48 -20.42 4.02 -8.15
CA VAL A 48 -20.84 2.80 -8.86
C VAL A 48 -21.34 1.75 -7.87
N ALA A 49 -20.56 1.49 -6.81
CA ALA A 49 -20.91 0.51 -5.79
C ALA A 49 -22.17 0.89 -5.01
N PHE A 50 -22.33 2.18 -4.68
CA PHE A 50 -23.54 2.69 -4.01
C PHE A 50 -24.79 2.51 -4.86
N VAL A 51 -24.73 2.88 -6.14
CA VAL A 51 -25.84 2.73 -7.08
C VAL A 51 -26.17 1.26 -7.35
N ALA A 52 -25.14 0.41 -7.45
CA ALA A 52 -25.31 -1.03 -7.68
C ALA A 52 -25.74 -1.80 -6.41
N GLY A 53 -25.70 -1.16 -5.22
CA GLY A 53 -25.97 -1.84 -3.95
C GLY A 53 -24.93 -2.92 -3.63
N THR A 54 -23.67 -2.74 -4.05
CA THR A 54 -22.62 -3.75 -3.89
C THR A 54 -22.33 -3.98 -2.41
N PRO A 55 -22.39 -5.23 -1.91
CA PRO A 55 -22.00 -5.59 -0.56
C PRO A 55 -20.55 -5.20 -0.26
N GLY A 56 -20.23 -4.89 1.00
CA GLY A 56 -18.87 -4.58 1.41
C GLY A 56 -18.37 -3.15 1.12
N LEU A 57 -19.17 -2.28 0.46
CA LEU A 57 -18.77 -0.90 0.17
C LEU A 57 -18.17 -0.18 1.39
N ALA A 58 -18.82 -0.31 2.56
CA ALA A 58 -18.35 0.32 3.79
C ALA A 58 -16.97 -0.20 4.23
N MET A 59 -16.71 -1.50 4.04
CA MET A 59 -15.43 -2.13 4.35
C MET A 59 -14.31 -1.56 3.47
N TYR A 60 -14.51 -1.53 2.15
CA TYR A 60 -13.50 -1.01 1.20
C TYR A 60 -13.22 0.48 1.42
N LEU A 61 -14.25 1.30 1.61
CA LEU A 61 -14.09 2.72 1.95
C LEU A 61 -13.40 2.90 3.29
N GLY A 62 -13.80 2.13 4.31
CA GLY A 62 -13.19 2.17 5.65
C GLY A 62 -11.70 1.83 5.62
N LEU A 63 -11.31 0.79 4.88
CA LEU A 63 -9.90 0.43 4.69
C LEU A 63 -9.12 1.56 4.02
N MET A 64 -9.64 2.14 2.93
CA MET A 64 -8.97 3.25 2.24
C MET A 64 -8.88 4.51 3.12
N CYS A 65 -9.87 4.77 3.99
CA CYS A 65 -9.80 5.85 4.98
C CYS A 65 -8.70 5.66 6.03
N VAL A 66 -8.22 4.43 6.24
CA VAL A 66 -7.05 4.15 7.09
C VAL A 66 -5.75 4.20 6.29
N LEU A 67 -5.71 3.57 5.12
CA LEU A 67 -4.49 3.44 4.32
C LEU A 67 -4.00 4.76 3.74
N ILE A 68 -4.90 5.60 3.20
CA ILE A 68 -4.51 6.89 2.60
C ILE A 68 -3.87 7.84 3.62
N PRO A 69 -4.48 8.11 4.80
CA PRO A 69 -3.84 8.92 5.83
C PRO A 69 -2.54 8.30 6.35
N SER A 70 -2.48 6.97 6.51
CA SER A 70 -1.28 6.28 6.98
C SER A 70 -0.11 6.50 6.01
N LEU A 71 -0.35 6.33 4.69
CA LEU A 71 0.66 6.58 3.66
C LEU A 71 1.06 8.07 3.60
N TYR A 72 0.11 8.98 3.77
CA TYR A 72 0.37 10.42 3.85
C TYR A 72 1.24 10.77 5.06
N LEU A 73 0.93 10.27 6.25
CA LEU A 73 1.71 10.50 7.46
C LEU A 73 3.12 9.91 7.32
N LEU A 74 3.23 8.72 6.72
CA LEU A 74 4.52 8.10 6.43
C LEU A 74 5.34 8.96 5.45
N HIS A 75 4.72 9.45 4.36
CA HIS A 75 5.36 10.37 3.41
C HIS A 75 5.83 11.67 4.05
N ARG A 76 5.06 12.20 5.03
CA ARG A 76 5.45 13.40 5.79
C ARG A 76 6.71 13.18 6.62
N ARG A 77 6.88 11.99 7.23
CA ARG A 77 8.03 11.63 8.06
C ARG A 77 9.22 11.13 7.24
N HIS A 78 8.94 10.36 6.21
CA HIS A 78 9.93 9.74 5.32
C HIS A 78 9.53 10.01 3.87
N PRO A 79 10.08 11.06 3.22
CA PRO A 79 9.68 11.45 1.87
C PRO A 79 9.77 10.29 0.89
N LEU A 80 8.63 9.78 0.45
CA LEU A 80 8.52 8.70 -0.52
C LEU A 80 8.72 9.26 -1.94
N SER A 81 9.30 8.44 -2.83
CA SER A 81 9.41 8.82 -4.24
C SER A 81 8.02 8.93 -4.90
N ALA A 82 7.87 9.83 -5.84
CA ALA A 82 6.61 9.99 -6.57
C ALA A 82 6.17 8.68 -7.26
N ALA A 83 7.12 7.88 -7.76
CA ALA A 83 6.83 6.59 -8.36
C ALA A 83 6.20 5.62 -7.36
N LEU A 84 6.73 5.55 -6.13
CA LEU A 84 6.19 4.68 -5.08
C LEU A 84 4.76 5.10 -4.69
N VAL A 85 4.50 6.41 -4.55
CA VAL A 85 3.16 6.93 -4.24
C VAL A 85 2.18 6.63 -5.37
N TRP A 86 2.60 6.74 -6.64
CA TRP A 86 1.80 6.34 -7.80
C TRP A 86 1.48 4.85 -7.80
N CYS A 87 2.46 3.99 -7.50
CA CYS A 87 2.24 2.54 -7.42
C CYS A 87 1.19 2.20 -6.36
N PHE A 88 1.25 2.81 -5.16
CA PHE A 88 0.21 2.62 -4.13
C PHE A 88 -1.16 3.15 -4.58
N SER A 89 -1.21 4.28 -5.28
CA SER A 89 -2.49 4.80 -5.80
C SER A 89 -3.10 3.89 -6.85
N VAL A 90 -2.29 3.31 -7.75
CA VAL A 90 -2.74 2.32 -8.74
C VAL A 90 -3.18 1.03 -8.04
N TRP A 91 -2.48 0.59 -7.01
CA TRP A 91 -2.93 -0.55 -6.20
C TRP A 91 -4.28 -0.26 -5.52
N GLY A 92 -4.45 0.93 -4.94
CA GLY A 92 -5.72 1.34 -4.35
C GLY A 92 -6.88 1.33 -5.35
N LEU A 93 -6.64 1.78 -6.61
CA LEU A 93 -7.62 1.66 -7.69
C LEU A 93 -7.96 0.19 -7.97
N ALA A 94 -6.94 -0.67 -8.12
CA ALA A 94 -7.14 -2.10 -8.40
C ALA A 94 -7.91 -2.78 -7.25
N HIS A 95 -7.59 -2.42 -6.00
CA HIS A 95 -8.27 -2.94 -4.81
C HIS A 95 -9.74 -2.50 -4.75
N MET A 96 -10.02 -1.20 -4.93
CA MET A 96 -11.40 -0.69 -4.97
C MET A 96 -12.19 -1.27 -6.13
N ALA A 97 -11.59 -1.36 -7.31
CA ALA A 97 -12.23 -1.98 -8.48
C ALA A 97 -12.50 -3.47 -8.22
N GLY A 98 -11.54 -4.18 -7.62
CA GLY A 98 -11.65 -5.60 -7.28
C GLY A 98 -12.90 -5.92 -6.48
N GLY A 99 -13.11 -5.20 -5.40
CA GLY A 99 -14.21 -5.46 -4.46
C GLY A 99 -15.54 -4.83 -4.85
N LEU A 100 -15.55 -3.80 -5.70
CA LEU A 100 -16.74 -2.98 -5.90
C LEU A 100 -17.28 -3.00 -7.32
N LEU A 101 -16.48 -3.33 -8.34
CA LEU A 101 -16.98 -3.35 -9.72
C LEU A 101 -17.58 -4.70 -10.08
N PRO A 102 -18.86 -4.72 -10.53
CA PRO A 102 -19.50 -5.94 -10.98
C PRO A 102 -18.87 -6.46 -12.28
N ILE A 103 -18.84 -7.78 -12.44
CA ILE A 103 -18.39 -8.44 -13.65
C ILE A 103 -19.57 -9.05 -14.44
N PRO A 104 -19.45 -9.19 -15.77
CA PRO A 104 -20.46 -9.86 -16.60
C PRO A 104 -20.72 -11.29 -16.11
N GLY A 105 -22.00 -11.71 -16.13
CA GLY A 105 -22.40 -13.04 -15.67
C GLY A 105 -21.77 -14.22 -16.42
N ALA A 106 -21.29 -13.98 -17.66
CA ALA A 106 -20.60 -14.97 -18.49
C ALA A 106 -19.12 -15.20 -18.11
N TRP A 107 -18.55 -14.33 -17.26
CA TRP A 107 -17.16 -14.49 -16.85
C TRP A 107 -17.02 -15.60 -15.80
N SER A 108 -15.97 -16.40 -15.94
CA SER A 108 -15.62 -17.40 -14.96
C SER A 108 -15.30 -16.76 -13.61
N ARG A 109 -15.96 -17.20 -12.56
CA ARG A 109 -15.80 -16.63 -11.21
C ARG A 109 -15.87 -17.68 -10.13
N GLU A 110 -15.36 -17.33 -8.97
CA GLU A 110 -15.49 -18.10 -7.74
C GLU A 110 -16.50 -17.42 -6.80
N GLY A 111 -17.26 -18.23 -6.07
CA GLY A 111 -18.22 -17.74 -5.08
C GLY A 111 -19.49 -17.11 -5.69
N ALA A 112 -20.29 -16.52 -4.80
CA ALA A 112 -21.60 -15.96 -5.13
C ALA A 112 -21.52 -14.53 -5.69
N HIS A 113 -20.51 -13.75 -5.28
CA HIS A 113 -20.39 -12.33 -5.64
C HIS A 113 -19.77 -12.15 -7.02
N ALA A 114 -20.49 -11.44 -7.90
CA ALA A 114 -20.03 -11.14 -9.25
C ALA A 114 -19.22 -9.84 -9.32
N VAL A 115 -18.06 -9.80 -8.63
CA VAL A 115 -17.14 -8.67 -8.61
C VAL A 115 -15.76 -9.08 -9.16
N LEU A 116 -14.91 -8.10 -9.50
CA LEU A 116 -13.60 -8.39 -10.11
C LEU A 116 -12.71 -9.30 -9.28
N TYR A 117 -12.75 -9.26 -7.96
CA TYR A 117 -11.98 -10.17 -7.12
C TYR A 117 -12.34 -11.63 -7.34
N SER A 118 -13.62 -11.93 -7.61
CA SER A 118 -14.07 -13.29 -7.89
C SER A 118 -13.66 -13.79 -9.28
N TRP A 119 -13.16 -12.93 -10.17
CA TRP A 119 -12.89 -13.26 -11.56
C TRP A 119 -11.64 -14.14 -11.72
N TRP A 120 -11.81 -15.28 -12.41
CA TRP A 120 -10.73 -16.10 -12.89
C TRP A 120 -10.18 -15.55 -14.19
N ILE A 121 -9.00 -14.92 -14.16
CA ILE A 121 -8.25 -14.49 -15.36
C ILE A 121 -7.86 -15.72 -16.17
N VAL A 122 -7.35 -16.76 -15.47
CA VAL A 122 -7.10 -18.10 -16.01
C VAL A 122 -7.88 -19.08 -15.15
N PRO A 123 -8.97 -19.69 -15.68
CA PRO A 123 -9.84 -20.57 -14.89
C PRO A 123 -9.08 -21.65 -14.13
N GLY A 124 -9.29 -21.73 -12.83
CA GLY A 124 -8.66 -22.69 -11.93
C GLY A 124 -7.17 -22.43 -11.59
N TYR A 125 -6.55 -21.37 -12.11
CA TYR A 125 -5.12 -21.10 -11.90
C TYR A 125 -4.81 -19.69 -11.40
N LEU A 126 -5.48 -18.66 -11.92
CA LEU A 126 -5.13 -17.28 -11.60
C LEU A 126 -6.39 -16.41 -11.47
N LYS A 127 -6.60 -15.86 -10.29
CA LYS A 127 -7.64 -14.87 -10.00
C LYS A 127 -7.10 -13.45 -10.10
N TYR A 128 -8.00 -12.51 -10.37
CA TYR A 128 -7.70 -11.09 -10.28
C TYR A 128 -7.19 -10.68 -8.89
N ASP A 129 -7.78 -11.24 -7.85
CA ASP A 129 -7.40 -11.08 -6.46
C ASP A 129 -5.90 -11.34 -6.22
N GLN A 130 -5.42 -12.50 -6.65
CA GLN A 130 -4.01 -12.89 -6.56
C GLN A 130 -3.06 -11.91 -7.28
N VAL A 131 -3.51 -11.33 -8.40
CA VAL A 131 -2.71 -10.30 -9.11
C VAL A 131 -2.61 -9.02 -8.28
N VAL A 132 -3.71 -8.60 -7.65
CA VAL A 132 -3.74 -7.41 -6.78
C VAL A 132 -2.87 -7.64 -5.53
N HIS A 133 -2.92 -8.84 -4.95
CA HIS A 133 -2.06 -9.24 -3.83
C HIS A 133 -0.58 -9.23 -4.21
N ALA A 134 -0.19 -9.88 -5.30
CA ALA A 134 1.20 -9.89 -5.77
C ALA A 134 1.72 -8.46 -6.03
N TYR A 135 0.92 -7.62 -6.69
CA TYR A 135 1.28 -6.23 -6.94
C TYR A 135 1.39 -5.42 -5.64
N GLY A 136 0.39 -5.49 -4.77
CA GLY A 136 0.33 -4.74 -3.52
C GLY A 136 1.51 -5.04 -2.59
N PHE A 137 1.83 -6.31 -2.40
CA PHE A 137 2.92 -6.70 -1.50
C PHE A 137 4.30 -6.65 -2.15
N GLY A 138 4.35 -6.64 -3.48
CA GLY A 138 5.54 -6.23 -4.21
C GLY A 138 5.92 -4.77 -3.97
N ILE A 139 4.97 -3.83 -4.09
CA ILE A 139 5.23 -2.41 -3.78
C ILE A 139 5.47 -2.16 -2.29
N THR A 140 4.83 -2.94 -1.40
CA THR A 140 5.10 -2.88 0.04
C THR A 140 6.53 -3.34 0.35
N THR A 141 7.04 -4.36 -0.32
CA THR A 141 8.45 -4.77 -0.24
C THR A 141 9.38 -3.65 -0.72
N TRP A 142 9.04 -2.94 -1.79
CA TRP A 142 9.78 -1.75 -2.23
C TRP A 142 9.72 -0.62 -1.22
N LEU A 143 8.58 -0.39 -0.56
CA LEU A 143 8.46 0.56 0.54
C LEU A 143 9.40 0.18 1.70
N CYS A 144 9.42 -1.09 2.12
CA CYS A 144 10.34 -1.57 3.15
C CYS A 144 11.81 -1.27 2.79
N TRP A 145 12.22 -1.53 1.55
CA TRP A 145 13.54 -1.14 1.06
C TRP A 145 13.79 0.35 1.13
N HIS A 146 12.84 1.17 0.67
CA HIS A 146 12.95 2.63 0.70
C HIS A 146 13.17 3.16 2.12
N LEU A 147 12.43 2.65 3.09
CA LEU A 147 12.53 3.04 4.50
C LEU A 147 13.84 2.55 5.12
N LEU A 148 14.21 1.28 4.93
CA LEU A 148 15.47 0.74 5.44
C LEU A 148 16.68 1.50 4.88
N ARG A 149 16.70 1.76 3.58
CA ARG A 149 17.76 2.53 2.94
C ARG A 149 17.87 3.95 3.49
N SER A 150 16.75 4.58 3.88
CA SER A 150 16.76 5.92 4.48
C SER A 150 17.24 5.91 5.93
N ALA A 151 17.01 4.80 6.65
CA ALA A 151 17.40 4.65 8.05
C ALA A 151 18.85 4.13 8.23
N LEU A 152 19.29 3.25 7.33
CA LEU A 152 20.62 2.66 7.38
C LEU A 152 21.61 3.50 6.56
N ARG A 153 22.68 3.94 7.21
CA ARG A 153 23.82 4.61 6.59
C ARG A 153 25.12 3.93 6.98
N SER A 154 26.05 3.88 6.04
CA SER A 154 27.42 3.45 6.33
C SER A 154 28.12 4.51 7.21
N PRO A 155 29.21 4.15 7.94
CA PRO A 155 29.97 5.10 8.76
C PRO A 155 30.49 6.33 7.99
N ASP A 156 30.72 6.19 6.69
CA ASP A 156 31.10 7.27 5.74
C ASP A 156 29.93 8.10 5.23
N GLY A 157 28.69 7.86 5.70
CA GLY A 157 27.49 8.55 5.30
C GLY A 157 26.89 8.08 3.97
N THR A 158 27.48 7.11 3.29
CA THR A 158 26.96 6.54 2.05
C THR A 158 25.73 5.64 2.33
N SER A 159 24.89 5.47 1.30
CA SER A 159 23.73 4.57 1.42
C SER A 159 24.19 3.10 1.34
N VAL A 160 23.64 2.27 2.25
CA VAL A 160 23.93 0.83 2.28
C VAL A 160 23.38 0.16 1.01
N PRO A 161 24.19 -0.67 0.31
CA PRO A 161 23.73 -1.40 -0.87
C PRO A 161 22.73 -2.51 -0.48
N PRO A 162 21.83 -2.95 -1.39
CA PRO A 162 20.88 -4.03 -1.14
C PRO A 162 21.59 -5.38 -1.07
N SER A 163 22.08 -5.75 0.12
CA SER A 163 22.60 -7.09 0.37
C SER A 163 21.48 -8.13 0.35
N PHE A 164 21.83 -9.40 0.20
CA PHE A 164 20.85 -10.50 0.25
C PHE A 164 20.05 -10.48 1.57
N LEU A 165 20.70 -10.26 2.70
CA LEU A 165 20.04 -10.23 4.02
C LEU A 165 19.05 -9.06 4.13
N ILE A 166 19.41 -7.88 3.66
CA ILE A 166 18.51 -6.71 3.66
C ILE A 166 17.30 -6.98 2.77
N LEU A 167 17.48 -7.54 1.58
CA LEU A 167 16.38 -7.88 0.69
C LEU A 167 15.49 -8.97 1.28
N MET A 168 16.05 -9.96 1.95
CA MET A 168 15.29 -10.98 2.69
C MET A 168 14.42 -10.35 3.79
N LEU A 169 14.95 -9.37 4.54
CA LEU A 169 14.14 -8.62 5.52
C LEU A 169 13.04 -7.79 4.86
N CYS A 170 13.30 -7.19 3.69
CA CYS A 170 12.26 -6.48 2.93
C CYS A 170 11.15 -7.41 2.46
N VAL A 171 11.50 -8.61 1.97
CA VAL A 171 10.53 -9.67 1.60
C VAL A 171 9.72 -10.09 2.83
N ALA A 172 10.39 -10.36 3.95
CA ALA A 172 9.70 -10.71 5.21
C ALA A 172 8.78 -9.57 5.68
N GLY A 173 9.19 -8.30 5.53
CA GLY A 173 8.34 -7.15 5.81
C GLY A 173 7.10 -7.09 4.90
N GLY A 174 7.28 -7.26 3.59
CA GLY A 174 6.18 -7.33 2.63
C GLY A 174 5.20 -8.47 2.97
N MET A 175 5.72 -9.65 3.27
CA MET A 175 4.92 -10.80 3.71
C MET A 175 4.20 -10.55 5.04
N GLY A 176 4.84 -9.87 5.99
CA GLY A 176 4.23 -9.50 7.27
C GLY A 176 3.02 -8.58 7.09
N PHE A 177 3.12 -7.59 6.20
CA PHE A 177 1.97 -6.76 5.83
C PHE A 177 0.91 -7.56 5.06
N GLY A 178 1.31 -8.53 4.21
CA GLY A 178 0.40 -9.45 3.56
C GLY A 178 -0.38 -10.28 4.56
N ALA A 179 0.30 -10.89 5.52
CA ALA A 179 -0.34 -11.65 6.58
C ALA A 179 -1.27 -10.77 7.45
N LEU A 180 -0.91 -9.51 7.69
CA LEU A 180 -1.78 -8.55 8.39
C LEU A 180 -3.05 -8.27 7.59
N ASN A 181 -2.99 -8.21 6.26
CA ASN A 181 -4.17 -8.10 5.41
C ASN A 181 -5.11 -9.29 5.61
N GLU A 182 -4.58 -10.52 5.57
CA GLU A 182 -5.38 -11.74 5.81
C GLU A 182 -6.03 -11.74 7.20
N VAL A 183 -5.34 -11.20 8.21
CA VAL A 183 -5.92 -11.03 9.56
C VAL A 183 -7.08 -10.03 9.52
N VAL A 184 -6.97 -8.92 8.80
CA VAL A 184 -8.06 -7.94 8.64
C VAL A 184 -9.25 -8.58 7.91
N GLU A 185 -9.00 -9.34 6.85
CA GLU A 185 -10.03 -10.05 6.11
C GLU A 185 -10.71 -11.13 6.96
N PHE A 186 -9.95 -11.88 7.73
CA PHE A 186 -10.51 -12.84 8.71
C PHE A 186 -11.48 -12.13 9.68
N PHE A 187 -11.08 -11.00 10.26
CA PHE A 187 -11.99 -10.25 11.14
C PHE A 187 -13.20 -9.71 10.38
N ALA A 188 -13.05 -9.28 9.13
CA ALA A 188 -14.17 -8.85 8.32
C ALA A 188 -15.22 -9.96 8.17
N THR A 189 -14.80 -11.21 7.89
CA THR A 189 -15.72 -12.36 7.80
C THR A 189 -16.45 -12.68 9.10
N ARG A 190 -15.88 -12.30 10.25
CA ARG A 190 -16.50 -12.52 11.58
C ARG A 190 -17.43 -11.42 12.02
N LEU A 191 -17.22 -10.19 11.53
CA LEU A 191 -17.94 -9.00 11.98
C LEU A 191 -19.01 -8.56 10.99
N LEU A 192 -18.89 -8.91 9.72
CA LEU A 192 -19.83 -8.52 8.68
C LEU A 192 -20.63 -9.73 8.20
N PRO A 193 -21.94 -9.59 7.99
CA PRO A 193 -22.82 -10.71 7.62
C PRO A 193 -22.58 -11.21 6.20
N ASP A 194 -22.02 -10.37 5.33
CA ASP A 194 -21.80 -10.67 3.92
C ASP A 194 -20.50 -10.00 3.45
N THR A 195 -19.50 -10.82 3.13
CA THR A 195 -18.19 -10.36 2.65
C THR A 195 -17.81 -11.13 1.39
N ASN A 196 -17.05 -10.48 0.52
CA ASN A 196 -16.45 -11.14 -0.64
C ASN A 196 -15.03 -11.68 -0.33
N VAL A 197 -14.75 -11.92 0.92
CA VAL A 197 -13.50 -12.55 1.38
C VAL A 197 -13.63 -14.06 1.15
N GLY A 198 -12.61 -14.66 0.54
CA GLY A 198 -12.57 -16.08 0.24
C GLY A 198 -12.43 -16.99 1.48
N ASP A 199 -12.40 -18.28 1.24
CA ASP A 199 -12.21 -19.30 2.26
C ASP A 199 -10.72 -19.47 2.64
N TYR A 200 -10.44 -20.52 3.44
CA TYR A 200 -9.08 -20.87 3.87
C TYR A 200 -8.12 -21.14 2.71
N GLU A 201 -8.60 -21.75 1.63
CA GLU A 201 -7.77 -22.02 0.45
C GLU A 201 -7.41 -20.72 -0.27
N ASN A 202 -8.35 -19.78 -0.38
CA ASN A 202 -8.10 -18.45 -0.92
C ASN A 202 -6.99 -17.72 -0.14
N ILE A 203 -7.08 -17.70 1.20
CA ILE A 203 -6.04 -17.09 2.06
C ILE A 203 -4.66 -17.69 1.76
N GLY A 204 -4.58 -19.01 1.57
CA GLY A 204 -3.33 -19.68 1.21
C GLY A 204 -2.76 -19.21 -0.13
N TRP A 205 -3.59 -19.10 -1.17
CA TRP A 205 -3.17 -18.62 -2.48
C TRP A 205 -2.80 -17.13 -2.49
N ASP A 206 -3.47 -16.31 -1.69
CA ASP A 206 -3.15 -14.88 -1.54
C ASP A 206 -1.78 -14.70 -0.86
N LEU A 207 -1.45 -15.52 0.14
CA LEU A 207 -0.12 -15.55 0.73
C LEU A 207 0.96 -15.99 -0.28
N VAL A 208 0.67 -16.96 -1.15
CA VAL A 208 1.57 -17.37 -2.25
C VAL A 208 1.76 -16.21 -3.25
N ALA A 209 0.70 -15.51 -3.61
CA ALA A 209 0.75 -14.34 -4.48
C ALA A 209 1.56 -13.20 -3.84
N ASN A 210 1.38 -12.94 -2.55
CA ASN A 210 2.15 -11.97 -1.77
C ASN A 210 3.64 -12.29 -1.83
N LEU A 211 4.02 -13.55 -1.62
CA LEU A 211 5.41 -14.00 -1.70
C LEU A 211 6.00 -13.82 -3.10
N ALA A 212 5.26 -14.20 -4.13
CA ALA A 212 5.69 -14.03 -5.52
C ALA A 212 5.95 -12.55 -5.85
N GLY A 213 5.03 -11.65 -5.49
CA GLY A 213 5.20 -10.21 -5.66
C GLY A 213 6.39 -9.65 -4.89
N ALA A 214 6.57 -10.05 -3.64
CA ALA A 214 7.69 -9.63 -2.80
C ALA A 214 9.05 -10.08 -3.37
N LEU A 215 9.15 -11.32 -3.86
CA LEU A 215 10.38 -11.85 -4.49
C LEU A 215 10.70 -11.14 -5.80
N VAL A 216 9.69 -10.89 -6.63
CA VAL A 216 9.86 -10.10 -7.87
C VAL A 216 10.36 -8.71 -7.55
N ALA A 217 9.76 -8.02 -6.56
CA ALA A 217 10.20 -6.69 -6.13
C ALA A 217 11.66 -6.71 -5.64
N ALA A 218 12.05 -7.68 -4.82
CA ALA A 218 13.43 -7.83 -4.34
C ALA A 218 14.42 -8.04 -5.49
N ALA A 219 14.08 -8.86 -6.49
CA ALA A 219 14.89 -9.07 -7.68
C ALA A 219 15.04 -7.79 -8.51
N VAL A 220 13.96 -7.04 -8.68
CA VAL A 220 13.94 -5.74 -9.38
C VAL A 220 14.81 -4.72 -8.64
N ILE A 221 14.65 -4.57 -7.33
CA ILE A 221 15.45 -3.67 -6.48
C ILE A 221 16.95 -4.01 -6.65
N ARG A 222 17.31 -5.28 -6.53
CA ARG A 222 18.70 -5.73 -6.69
C ARG A 222 19.29 -5.32 -8.05
N ARG A 223 18.55 -5.56 -9.13
CA ARG A 223 19.00 -5.23 -10.50
C ARG A 223 19.19 -3.73 -10.71
N PHE A 224 18.24 -2.91 -10.24
CA PHE A 224 18.32 -1.46 -10.41
C PHE A 224 19.46 -0.84 -9.59
N GLU A 225 19.64 -1.27 -8.36
CA GLU A 225 20.72 -0.74 -7.51
C GLU A 225 22.10 -1.21 -8.00
N GLN A 226 22.24 -2.44 -8.52
CA GLN A 226 23.48 -2.89 -9.13
C GLN A 226 23.87 -2.05 -10.35
N LYS A 227 22.92 -1.74 -11.25
CA LYS A 227 23.16 -0.84 -12.38
C LYS A 227 23.58 0.55 -11.94
N ARG A 228 22.97 1.08 -10.88
CA ARG A 228 23.29 2.40 -10.33
C ARG A 228 24.70 2.47 -9.74
N LEU A 229 25.20 1.38 -9.16
CA LEU A 229 26.57 1.29 -8.65
C LEU A 229 27.60 1.14 -9.74
N GLN A 230 27.25 0.56 -10.90
CA GLN A 230 28.14 0.38 -12.04
C GLN A 230 28.27 1.63 -12.91
N CYS A 231 27.31 2.55 -12.88
CA CYS A 231 27.30 3.81 -13.64
C CYS A 231 27.16 5.02 -12.68
N PRO A 232 28.20 5.39 -11.91
CA PRO A 232 28.11 6.47 -10.93
C PRO A 232 28.16 7.88 -11.56
N GLY A 233 27.54 8.12 -12.72
CA GLY A 233 27.62 9.42 -13.42
C GLY A 233 26.62 9.60 -14.56
N GLY A 234 25.49 8.90 -14.55
CA GLY A 234 24.40 9.14 -15.50
C GLY A 234 23.28 10.00 -14.91
#